data_d12880c7ac859e65dbc44db62b56ae9b
#
_entry.id   d12880c7ac859e65dbc44db62b56ae9b
#
_cell.length_a   1.000
_cell.length_b   1.000
_cell.length_c   1.000
_cell.angle_alpha   90.00
_cell.angle_beta   90.00
_cell.angle_gamma   90.00
#
_symmetry.space_group_name_H-M   'P 1'
#
loop_
_entity.id
_entity.type
_entity.pdbx_description
1 polymer ?
#
loop_
_entity_poly.entity_id
_entity_poly.type
_entity_poly.pdbx_seq_one_letter_code
_entity_poly.pdbx_strand_id
1 'polypeptide(L)'
;MTINFVPEGGGEPINLEVAKFSGSGIAMGMYNYDDSIRDFARASFRYGLDRKYPVYLSTKNTILKAYDGRFKDLFQEVFEAEFKADFDAAGLTYEHRLIDDMVAAALKWEGGYVWACKNYDGDVQSDTVAQGYGSLGLMTSVLLTPDGKTCEAEAAHGTVTRHYRAHMRGEKTSTNPIASIFAWTQGLSFRAKLDGTPDVAKFAETLEQVCVETVESGEMTKDLAILISPDAPWLTTEGFLDALDRNLQKKMAAW
;
A
#
# COMPACT_ATOMS: atom_id res chain seq x y z
N MET A 1 -10.54 35.59 5.44
CA MET A 1 -10.75 34.43 4.54
C MET A 1 -12.20 33.99 4.65
N THR A 2 -12.86 33.85 3.53
CA THR A 2 -14.28 33.45 3.45
C THR A 2 -14.40 32.26 2.50
N ILE A 3 -15.20 31.29 2.85
CA ILE A 3 -15.61 30.19 1.97
C ILE A 3 -17.02 30.49 1.49
N ASN A 4 -17.20 30.45 0.17
CA ASN A 4 -18.51 30.50 -0.48
C ASN A 4 -18.77 29.13 -1.12
N PHE A 5 -19.84 28.47 -0.71
CA PHE A 5 -20.27 27.20 -1.30
C PHE A 5 -21.62 27.38 -1.94
N VAL A 6 -21.72 27.04 -3.21
CA VAL A 6 -22.97 27.06 -3.98
C VAL A 6 -23.30 25.64 -4.41
N PRO A 7 -24.42 25.04 -3.95
CA PRO A 7 -24.83 23.71 -4.37
C PRO A 7 -25.12 23.66 -5.87
N GLU A 8 -24.59 22.68 -6.61
CA GLU A 8 -24.80 22.50 -8.05
C GLU A 8 -26.28 22.24 -8.39
N GLY A 9 -26.99 21.51 -7.54
CA GLY A 9 -28.42 21.20 -7.70
C GLY A 9 -29.37 22.32 -7.29
N GLY A 10 -28.87 23.53 -7.01
CA GLY A 10 -29.63 24.64 -6.45
C GLY A 10 -29.74 24.58 -4.92
N GLY A 11 -30.05 25.70 -4.32
CA GLY A 11 -30.13 25.88 -2.87
C GLY A 11 -29.52 27.22 -2.43
N GLU A 12 -29.69 27.58 -1.17
CA GLU A 12 -29.13 28.81 -0.63
C GLU A 12 -27.60 28.72 -0.55
N PRO A 13 -26.84 29.69 -1.11
CA PRO A 13 -25.40 29.75 -0.96
C PRO A 13 -24.98 29.84 0.52
N ILE A 14 -23.97 29.08 0.88
CA ILE A 14 -23.37 29.16 2.21
C ILE A 14 -22.14 30.03 2.16
N ASN A 15 -22.15 31.14 2.92
CA ASN A 15 -21.03 32.04 3.09
C ASN A 15 -20.51 31.90 4.52
N LEU A 16 -19.28 31.44 4.68
CA LEU A 16 -18.66 31.23 5.98
C LEU A 16 -17.39 32.07 6.11
N GLU A 17 -17.36 33.01 7.05
CA GLU A 17 -16.11 33.65 7.43
C GLU A 17 -15.32 32.68 8.31
N VAL A 18 -14.18 32.21 7.79
CA VAL A 18 -13.33 31.22 8.49
C VAL A 18 -12.33 31.90 9.41
N ALA A 19 -11.71 32.98 8.95
CA ALA A 19 -10.72 33.72 9.74
C ALA A 19 -10.53 35.14 9.24
N LYS A 20 -10.23 36.05 10.18
CA LYS A 20 -9.72 37.39 9.90
C LYS A 20 -8.22 37.41 10.12
N PHE A 21 -7.48 37.74 9.07
CA PHE A 21 -6.04 37.90 9.17
C PHE A 21 -5.69 39.34 9.52
N SER A 22 -4.93 39.53 10.58
CA SER A 22 -4.40 40.83 11.00
C SER A 22 -3.04 41.15 10.37
N GLY A 23 -2.48 40.24 9.59
CA GLY A 23 -1.20 40.35 8.89
C GLY A 23 -1.04 39.25 7.84
N SER A 24 0.19 39.04 7.38
CA SER A 24 0.51 37.96 6.44
C SER A 24 0.23 36.59 7.05
N GLY A 25 -0.27 35.67 6.25
CA GLY A 25 -0.60 34.32 6.70
C GLY A 25 -0.75 33.36 5.50
N ILE A 26 -1.07 32.12 5.80
CA ILE A 26 -1.32 31.05 4.85
C ILE A 26 -2.64 30.34 5.18
N ALA A 27 -3.33 29.88 4.17
CA ALA A 27 -4.54 29.08 4.31
C ALA A 27 -4.51 27.87 3.39
N MET A 28 -5.12 26.78 3.82
CA MET A 28 -5.30 25.54 3.06
C MET A 28 -6.74 25.06 3.24
N GLY A 29 -7.31 24.51 2.18
CA GLY A 29 -8.62 23.85 2.21
C GLY A 29 -8.50 22.41 1.79
N MET A 30 -9.31 21.54 2.41
CA MET A 30 -9.46 20.13 2.05
C MET A 30 -10.93 19.82 1.79
N TYR A 31 -11.18 18.98 0.80
CA TYR A 31 -12.53 18.48 0.52
C TYR A 31 -12.49 17.00 0.11
N ASN A 32 -13.62 16.34 0.22
CA ASN A 32 -13.84 15.02 -0.36
C ASN A 32 -15.32 14.84 -0.69
N TYR A 33 -15.62 13.89 -1.56
CA TYR A 33 -16.97 13.49 -1.92
C TYR A 33 -17.36 12.20 -1.20
N ASP A 34 -18.61 12.10 -0.79
CA ASP A 34 -19.17 10.90 -0.17
C ASP A 34 -18.96 9.64 -1.02
N ASP A 35 -19.20 9.75 -2.33
CA ASP A 35 -19.02 8.63 -3.26
C ASP A 35 -17.56 8.18 -3.32
N SER A 36 -16.61 9.11 -3.34
CA SER A 36 -15.18 8.78 -3.28
C SER A 36 -14.80 8.07 -1.98
N ILE A 37 -15.36 8.49 -0.84
CA ILE A 37 -15.14 7.83 0.45
C ILE A 37 -15.75 6.42 0.46
N ARG A 38 -16.97 6.24 -0.07
CA ARG A 38 -17.62 4.94 -0.20
C ARG A 38 -16.84 4.00 -1.11
N ASP A 39 -16.32 4.51 -2.21
CA ASP A 39 -15.49 3.73 -3.14
C ASP A 39 -14.17 3.31 -2.52
N PHE A 40 -13.54 4.18 -1.75
CA PHE A 40 -12.36 3.83 -0.95
C PHE A 40 -12.68 2.73 0.08
N ALA A 41 -13.82 2.82 0.76
CA ALA A 41 -14.27 1.77 1.67
C ALA A 41 -14.45 0.43 0.95
N ARG A 42 -15.14 0.41 -0.20
CA ARG A 42 -15.33 -0.81 -1.02
C ARG A 42 -14.02 -1.42 -1.47
N ALA A 43 -13.09 -0.61 -1.98
CA ALA A 43 -11.77 -1.08 -2.38
C ALA A 43 -11.01 -1.69 -1.20
N SER A 44 -11.02 -1.04 -0.04
CA SER A 44 -10.36 -1.52 1.18
C SER A 44 -10.94 -2.86 1.67
N PHE A 45 -12.26 -3.00 1.72
CA PHE A 45 -12.91 -4.23 2.16
C PHE A 45 -12.71 -5.39 1.19
N ARG A 46 -12.81 -5.15 -0.13
CA ARG A 46 -12.50 -6.17 -1.14
C ARG A 46 -11.08 -6.65 -1.04
N TYR A 47 -10.14 -5.73 -0.88
CA TYR A 47 -8.74 -6.09 -0.70
C TYR A 47 -8.51 -6.91 0.58
N GLY A 48 -9.19 -6.56 1.68
CA GLY A 48 -9.17 -7.34 2.92
C GLY A 48 -9.68 -8.77 2.72
N LEU A 49 -10.82 -8.94 2.05
CA LEU A 49 -11.37 -10.26 1.73
C LEU A 49 -10.44 -11.07 0.82
N ASP A 50 -9.89 -10.46 -0.22
CA ASP A 50 -8.97 -11.13 -1.15
C ASP A 50 -7.69 -11.61 -0.45
N ARG A 51 -7.16 -10.81 0.49
CA ARG A 51 -5.97 -11.16 1.28
C ARG A 51 -6.28 -12.02 2.50
N LYS A 52 -7.56 -12.18 2.86
CA LYS A 52 -8.02 -12.80 4.11
C LYS A 52 -7.44 -12.09 5.34
N TYR A 53 -7.47 -10.77 5.32
CA TYR A 53 -6.96 -9.90 6.36
C TYR A 53 -8.06 -9.03 6.96
N PRO A 54 -8.06 -8.78 8.27
CA PRO A 54 -8.90 -7.77 8.88
C PRO A 54 -8.57 -6.38 8.32
N VAL A 55 -9.53 -5.47 8.35
CA VAL A 55 -9.39 -4.10 7.86
C VAL A 55 -9.51 -3.11 9.00
N TYR A 56 -8.55 -2.19 9.10
CA TYR A 56 -8.56 -1.08 10.04
C TYR A 56 -8.58 0.23 9.29
N LEU A 57 -9.64 1.03 9.47
CA LEU A 57 -9.63 2.43 9.04
C LEU A 57 -9.03 3.28 10.14
N SER A 58 -8.09 4.15 9.82
CA SER A 58 -7.61 5.15 10.77
C SER A 58 -7.99 6.57 10.39
N THR A 59 -8.36 7.35 11.40
CA THR A 59 -8.65 8.78 11.27
C THR A 59 -8.23 9.53 12.55
N LYS A 60 -8.29 10.84 12.51
CA LYS A 60 -8.20 11.68 13.72
C LYS A 60 -9.52 12.42 13.96
N ASN A 61 -10.64 11.70 13.95
CA ASN A 61 -11.98 12.25 14.11
C ASN A 61 -12.23 12.93 15.47
N THR A 62 -11.39 12.67 16.46
CA THR A 62 -11.41 13.41 17.74
C THR A 62 -10.99 14.87 17.60
N ILE A 63 -10.23 15.20 16.57
CA ILE A 63 -9.76 16.55 16.23
C ILE A 63 -10.47 17.08 14.99
N LEU A 64 -10.40 16.36 13.87
CA LEU A 64 -11.06 16.69 12.60
C LEU A 64 -12.48 16.12 12.58
N LYS A 65 -13.32 16.56 13.54
CA LYS A 65 -14.59 15.91 13.88
C LYS A 65 -15.53 15.70 12.70
N ALA A 66 -15.71 16.71 11.85
CA ALA A 66 -16.62 16.65 10.72
C ALA A 66 -15.97 15.90 9.53
N TYR A 67 -14.78 16.32 9.11
CA TYR A 67 -14.11 15.75 7.94
C TYR A 67 -13.76 14.27 8.14
N ASP A 68 -13.04 13.94 9.19
CA ASP A 68 -12.64 12.57 9.50
C ASP A 68 -13.82 11.73 10.00
N GLY A 69 -14.76 12.34 10.72
CA GLY A 69 -16.00 11.70 11.12
C GLY A 69 -16.81 11.19 9.93
N ARG A 70 -16.82 11.94 8.80
CA ARG A 70 -17.52 11.50 7.59
C ARG A 70 -16.90 10.24 7.01
N PHE A 71 -15.56 10.11 7.00
CA PHE A 71 -14.89 8.86 6.60
C PHE A 71 -15.30 7.69 7.49
N LYS A 72 -15.24 7.88 8.80
CA LYS A 72 -15.61 6.85 9.77
C LYS A 72 -17.06 6.39 9.58
N ASP A 73 -18.00 7.32 9.43
CA ASP A 73 -19.41 7.00 9.32
C ASP A 73 -19.74 6.30 8.00
N LEU A 74 -19.20 6.77 6.86
CA LEU A 74 -19.41 6.16 5.55
C LEU A 74 -18.76 4.78 5.43
N PHE A 75 -17.58 4.58 6.01
CA PHE A 75 -16.97 3.24 6.07
C PHE A 75 -17.83 2.27 6.86
N GLN A 76 -18.39 2.70 8.00
CA GLN A 76 -19.29 1.87 8.79
C GLN A 76 -20.58 1.53 8.02
N GLU A 77 -21.19 2.52 7.37
CA GLU A 77 -22.38 2.30 6.55
C GLU A 77 -22.12 1.27 5.43
N VAL A 78 -21.03 1.42 4.68
CA VAL A 78 -20.66 0.50 3.60
C VAL A 78 -20.37 -0.90 4.14
N PHE A 79 -19.65 -1.00 5.25
CA PHE A 79 -19.36 -2.28 5.89
C PHE A 79 -20.63 -3.02 6.27
N GLU A 80 -21.52 -2.36 7.01
CA GLU A 80 -22.78 -2.99 7.47
C GLU A 80 -23.71 -3.39 6.33
N ALA A 81 -23.79 -2.53 5.30
CA ALA A 81 -24.71 -2.75 4.19
C ALA A 81 -24.20 -3.77 3.14
N GLU A 82 -22.90 -3.80 2.88
CA GLU A 82 -22.35 -4.50 1.72
C GLU A 82 -21.36 -5.63 2.07
N PHE A 83 -20.66 -5.59 3.19
CA PHE A 83 -19.51 -6.48 3.46
C PHE A 83 -19.60 -7.32 4.74
N LYS A 84 -20.45 -6.93 5.69
CA LYS A 84 -20.48 -7.58 6.99
C LYS A 84 -20.70 -9.09 6.90
N ALA A 85 -21.61 -9.54 6.05
CA ALA A 85 -21.89 -10.97 5.89
C ALA A 85 -20.70 -11.76 5.37
N ASP A 86 -19.95 -11.21 4.41
CA ASP A 86 -18.76 -11.84 3.84
C ASP A 86 -17.59 -11.86 4.83
N PHE A 87 -17.42 -10.78 5.61
CA PHE A 87 -16.42 -10.72 6.68
C PHE A 87 -16.72 -11.72 7.80
N ASP A 88 -17.97 -11.79 8.25
CA ASP A 88 -18.40 -12.77 9.26
C ASP A 88 -18.17 -14.21 8.77
N ALA A 89 -18.50 -14.51 7.50
CA ALA A 89 -18.27 -15.82 6.90
C ALA A 89 -16.79 -16.18 6.76
N ALA A 90 -15.93 -15.17 6.53
CA ALA A 90 -14.48 -15.35 6.43
C ALA A 90 -13.77 -15.33 7.80
N GLY A 91 -14.47 -15.02 8.88
CA GLY A 91 -13.87 -14.86 10.22
C GLY A 91 -12.99 -13.61 10.33
N LEU A 92 -13.27 -12.58 9.53
CA LEU A 92 -12.53 -11.32 9.50
C LEU A 92 -13.27 -10.21 10.23
N THR A 93 -12.54 -9.17 10.61
CA THR A 93 -13.09 -8.01 11.33
C THR A 93 -12.79 -6.70 10.62
N TYR A 94 -13.65 -5.73 10.85
CA TYR A 94 -13.42 -4.33 10.53
C TYR A 94 -13.47 -3.49 11.81
N GLU A 95 -12.50 -2.60 11.99
CA GLU A 95 -12.49 -1.63 13.08
C GLU A 95 -12.06 -0.25 12.57
N HIS A 96 -12.67 0.79 13.13
CA HIS A 96 -12.14 2.14 13.06
C HIS A 96 -11.28 2.42 14.30
N ARG A 97 -10.08 2.96 14.09
CA ARG A 97 -9.15 3.35 15.15
C ARG A 97 -8.62 4.77 14.94
N LEU A 98 -8.10 5.38 15.99
CA LEU A 98 -7.36 6.63 15.85
C LEU A 98 -6.01 6.37 15.17
N ILE A 99 -5.54 7.34 14.37
CA ILE A 99 -4.29 7.20 13.63
C ILE A 99 -3.09 6.93 14.55
N ASP A 100 -3.03 7.57 15.70
CA ASP A 100 -1.97 7.37 16.69
C ASP A 100 -1.98 5.95 17.28
N ASP A 101 -3.15 5.35 17.51
CA ASP A 101 -3.27 3.95 17.93
C ASP A 101 -2.77 3.00 16.84
N MET A 102 -3.08 3.28 15.58
CA MET A 102 -2.63 2.45 14.46
C MET A 102 -1.13 2.58 14.19
N VAL A 103 -0.55 3.75 14.39
CA VAL A 103 0.92 3.91 14.36
C VAL A 103 1.58 3.04 15.43
N ALA A 104 1.04 3.05 16.65
CA ALA A 104 1.55 2.20 17.72
C ALA A 104 1.35 0.70 17.42
N ALA A 105 0.23 0.33 16.79
CA ALA A 105 -0.04 -1.04 16.37
C ALA A 105 0.94 -1.49 15.28
N ALA A 106 1.17 -0.67 14.25
CA ALA A 106 2.10 -0.99 13.16
C ALA A 106 3.53 -1.27 13.62
N LEU A 107 3.96 -0.67 14.75
CA LEU A 107 5.27 -0.92 15.35
C LEU A 107 5.34 -2.18 16.24
N LYS A 108 4.20 -2.78 16.58
CA LYS A 108 4.12 -3.85 17.59
C LYS A 108 3.48 -5.14 17.08
N TRP A 109 2.59 -5.05 16.11
CA TRP A 109 1.87 -6.20 15.58
C TRP A 109 2.70 -6.92 14.52
N GLU A 110 2.43 -8.21 14.38
CA GLU A 110 3.12 -9.07 13.39
C GLU A 110 2.71 -8.78 11.93
N GLY A 111 1.76 -7.88 11.69
CA GLY A 111 1.21 -7.62 10.35
C GLY A 111 -0.02 -8.47 10.05
N GLY A 112 -0.29 -8.73 8.76
CA GLY A 112 -1.46 -9.53 8.35
C GLY A 112 -2.77 -8.77 8.47
N TYR A 113 -2.79 -7.48 8.19
CA TYR A 113 -3.99 -6.63 8.17
C TYR A 113 -3.92 -5.60 7.06
N VAL A 114 -5.07 -5.09 6.65
CA VAL A 114 -5.20 -3.94 5.77
C VAL A 114 -5.40 -2.69 6.62
N TRP A 115 -4.52 -1.72 6.47
CA TRP A 115 -4.63 -0.43 7.11
C TRP A 115 -5.12 0.61 6.11
N ALA A 116 -6.41 0.93 6.16
CA ALA A 116 -7.02 1.96 5.32
C ALA A 116 -6.69 3.35 5.87
N CYS A 117 -5.85 4.07 5.15
CA CYS A 117 -5.40 5.41 5.47
C CYS A 117 -5.91 6.43 4.45
N LYS A 118 -6.19 7.65 4.90
CA LYS A 118 -6.34 8.78 3.99
C LYS A 118 -5.01 9.10 3.33
N ASN A 119 -5.07 9.80 2.19
CA ASN A 119 -3.95 10.06 1.29
C ASN A 119 -2.63 10.39 2.01
N TYR A 120 -2.55 11.53 2.70
CA TYR A 120 -1.31 11.97 3.35
C TYR A 120 -0.89 11.04 4.51
N ASP A 121 -1.85 10.57 5.30
CA ASP A 121 -1.56 9.63 6.39
C ASP A 121 -0.95 8.34 5.82
N GLY A 122 -1.53 7.80 4.75
CA GLY A 122 -1.05 6.59 4.07
C GLY A 122 0.32 6.77 3.43
N ASP A 123 0.55 7.90 2.76
CA ASP A 123 1.82 8.24 2.14
C ASP A 123 2.97 8.20 3.17
N VAL A 124 2.81 8.92 4.28
CA VAL A 124 3.84 8.97 5.33
C VAL A 124 3.99 7.64 6.05
N GLN A 125 2.88 6.95 6.37
CA GLN A 125 2.95 5.72 7.15
C GLN A 125 3.49 4.53 6.35
N SER A 126 3.17 4.42 5.06
CA SER A 126 3.71 3.35 4.21
C SER A 126 5.24 3.40 4.15
N ASP A 127 5.81 4.57 3.91
CA ASP A 127 7.26 4.75 3.89
C ASP A 127 7.89 4.52 5.28
N THR A 128 7.25 5.02 6.34
CA THR A 128 7.74 4.84 7.71
C THR A 128 7.81 3.36 8.09
N VAL A 129 6.76 2.59 7.78
CA VAL A 129 6.72 1.15 8.07
C VAL A 129 7.74 0.40 7.21
N ALA A 130 7.82 0.70 5.91
CA ALA A 130 8.78 0.05 5.02
C ALA A 130 10.23 0.28 5.45
N GLN A 131 10.58 1.50 5.85
CA GLN A 131 11.92 1.82 6.36
C GLN A 131 12.20 1.15 7.72
N GLY A 132 11.18 1.02 8.56
CA GLY A 132 11.31 0.40 9.88
C GLY A 132 11.54 -1.11 9.83
N TYR A 133 10.96 -1.78 8.83
CA TYR A 133 11.01 -3.25 8.70
C TYR A 133 11.88 -3.75 7.55
N GLY A 134 12.52 -2.89 6.80
CA GLY A 134 13.35 -3.32 5.69
C GLY A 134 13.85 -2.16 4.84
N SER A 135 13.50 -2.18 3.57
CA SER A 135 13.95 -1.22 2.56
C SER A 135 12.76 -0.80 1.70
N LEU A 136 12.77 0.44 1.22
CA LEU A 136 11.83 0.91 0.18
C LEU A 136 11.87 0.01 -1.07
N GLY A 137 12.99 -0.66 -1.34
CA GLY A 137 13.13 -1.62 -2.41
C GLY A 137 12.23 -2.86 -2.30
N LEU A 138 11.51 -3.03 -1.18
CA LEU A 138 10.51 -4.09 -0.97
C LEU A 138 9.07 -3.60 -1.16
N MET A 139 8.86 -2.29 -1.33
CA MET A 139 7.53 -1.72 -1.46
C MET A 139 6.97 -1.87 -2.86
N THR A 140 5.75 -2.40 -2.94
CA THR A 140 4.95 -2.45 -4.17
C THR A 140 3.67 -1.67 -3.97
N SER A 141 3.35 -0.80 -4.91
CA SER A 141 2.11 -0.04 -4.95
C SER A 141 1.10 -0.75 -5.85
N VAL A 142 -0.16 -0.78 -5.41
CA VAL A 142 -1.27 -1.35 -6.16
C VAL A 142 -2.45 -0.38 -6.11
N LEU A 143 -2.95 0.01 -7.28
CA LEU A 143 -4.19 0.76 -7.44
C LEU A 143 -5.30 -0.21 -7.87
N LEU A 144 -6.40 -0.21 -7.15
CA LEU A 144 -7.58 -1.03 -7.44
C LEU A 144 -8.80 -0.15 -7.67
N THR A 145 -9.57 -0.48 -8.73
CA THR A 145 -10.88 0.13 -8.90
C THR A 145 -11.86 -0.36 -7.82
N PRO A 146 -12.86 0.48 -7.43
CA PRO A 146 -13.83 0.10 -6.40
C PRO A 146 -14.63 -1.17 -6.71
N ASP A 147 -14.81 -1.49 -8.00
CA ASP A 147 -15.47 -2.71 -8.46
C ASP A 147 -14.53 -3.94 -8.49
N GLY A 148 -13.23 -3.75 -8.23
CA GLY A 148 -12.23 -4.80 -8.21
C GLY A 148 -11.92 -5.41 -9.59
N LYS A 149 -12.22 -4.71 -10.70
CA LYS A 149 -12.03 -5.23 -12.06
C LYS A 149 -10.77 -4.75 -12.76
N THR A 150 -10.14 -3.69 -12.25
CA THR A 150 -8.90 -3.14 -12.79
C THR A 150 -7.88 -3.00 -11.67
N CYS A 151 -6.67 -3.40 -11.98
CA CYS A 151 -5.52 -3.30 -11.08
C CYS A 151 -4.33 -2.71 -11.84
N GLU A 152 -3.68 -1.74 -11.26
CA GLU A 152 -2.37 -1.24 -11.65
C GLU A 152 -1.38 -1.53 -10.52
N ALA A 153 -0.25 -2.15 -10.84
CA ALA A 153 0.79 -2.45 -9.86
C ALA A 153 2.13 -1.90 -10.32
N GLU A 154 2.86 -1.28 -9.40
CA GLU A 154 4.16 -0.68 -9.67
C GLU A 154 5.11 -0.84 -8.48
N ALA A 155 6.40 -0.63 -8.70
CA ALA A 155 7.34 -0.43 -7.61
C ALA A 155 7.07 0.94 -6.97
N ALA A 156 6.88 0.98 -5.67
CA ALA A 156 6.52 2.20 -4.93
C ALA A 156 7.71 3.15 -4.69
N HIS A 157 8.71 3.13 -5.54
CA HIS A 157 9.88 3.98 -5.44
C HIS A 157 10.29 4.55 -6.81
N GLY A 158 11.10 5.60 -6.82
CA GLY A 158 11.57 6.25 -8.04
C GLY A 158 12.54 5.40 -8.87
N THR A 159 12.99 5.96 -9.99
CA THR A 159 13.78 5.29 -11.03
C THR A 159 15.25 5.01 -10.63
N VAL A 160 15.65 5.24 -9.38
CA VAL A 160 17.00 4.98 -8.84
C VAL A 160 18.13 5.54 -9.74
N THR A 161 17.94 6.76 -10.21
CA THR A 161 18.84 7.41 -11.21
C THR A 161 20.30 7.45 -10.80
N ARG A 162 20.60 7.47 -9.49
CA ARG A 162 21.96 7.44 -8.96
C ARG A 162 22.66 6.12 -9.32
N HIS A 163 22.01 4.97 -9.10
CA HIS A 163 22.53 3.66 -9.46
C HIS A 163 22.67 3.51 -10.97
N TYR A 164 21.68 3.96 -11.75
CA TYR A 164 21.75 3.95 -13.20
C TYR A 164 22.96 4.72 -13.73
N ARG A 165 23.24 5.92 -13.19
CA ARG A 165 24.41 6.71 -13.58
C ARG A 165 25.72 6.03 -13.18
N ALA A 166 25.78 5.33 -12.06
CA ALA A 166 26.93 4.53 -11.66
C ALA A 166 27.17 3.35 -12.61
N HIS A 167 26.09 2.62 -12.95
CA HIS A 167 26.12 1.54 -13.94
C HIS A 167 26.63 2.03 -15.31
N MET A 168 26.15 3.18 -15.79
CA MET A 168 26.59 3.78 -17.07
C MET A 168 28.09 4.16 -17.08
N ARG A 169 28.72 4.32 -15.92
CA ARG A 169 30.17 4.52 -15.79
C ARG A 169 30.95 3.21 -15.65
N GLY A 170 30.27 2.05 -15.71
CA GLY A 170 30.90 0.74 -15.52
C GLY A 170 31.17 0.38 -14.05
N GLU A 171 30.56 1.08 -13.11
CA GLU A 171 30.66 0.77 -11.70
C GLU A 171 29.75 -0.41 -11.33
N LYS A 172 30.17 -1.24 -10.36
CA LYS A 172 29.29 -2.28 -9.82
C LYS A 172 28.16 -1.64 -9.03
N THR A 173 26.93 -2.03 -9.38
CA THR A 173 25.71 -1.57 -8.70
C THR A 173 24.94 -2.73 -8.08
N SER A 174 24.21 -2.44 -7.01
CA SER A 174 23.34 -3.38 -6.33
C SER A 174 22.00 -2.69 -6.09
N THR A 175 21.13 -2.75 -7.08
CA THR A 175 19.76 -2.25 -7.02
C THR A 175 18.83 -3.41 -6.72
N ASN A 176 17.99 -3.27 -5.71
CA ASN A 176 17.02 -4.29 -5.33
C ASN A 176 15.87 -4.33 -6.36
N PRO A 177 15.63 -5.45 -7.08
CA PRO A 177 14.56 -5.57 -8.05
C PRO A 177 13.24 -6.09 -7.46
N ILE A 178 13.18 -6.44 -6.16
CA ILE A 178 12.04 -7.17 -5.56
C ILE A 178 10.73 -6.40 -5.74
N ALA A 179 10.72 -5.09 -5.49
CA ALA A 179 9.50 -4.30 -5.66
C ALA A 179 8.93 -4.37 -7.10
N SER A 180 9.81 -4.33 -8.11
CA SER A 180 9.40 -4.49 -9.51
C SER A 180 8.91 -5.92 -9.81
N ILE A 181 9.59 -6.94 -9.27
CA ILE A 181 9.16 -8.33 -9.41
C ILE A 181 7.77 -8.51 -8.78
N PHE A 182 7.56 -8.00 -7.57
CA PHE A 182 6.28 -8.11 -6.87
C PHE A 182 5.16 -7.32 -7.57
N ALA A 183 5.47 -6.20 -8.22
CA ALA A 183 4.50 -5.52 -9.07
C ALA A 183 4.01 -6.43 -10.22
N TRP A 184 4.92 -7.14 -10.88
CA TRP A 184 4.57 -8.10 -11.91
C TRP A 184 3.78 -9.30 -11.35
N THR A 185 4.18 -9.87 -10.23
CA THR A 185 3.47 -11.01 -9.63
C THR A 185 2.08 -10.63 -9.15
N GLN A 186 1.89 -9.43 -8.59
CA GLN A 186 0.57 -8.89 -8.24
C GLN A 186 -0.32 -8.77 -9.50
N GLY A 187 0.21 -8.21 -10.59
CA GLY A 187 -0.51 -8.11 -11.86
C GLY A 187 -0.86 -9.49 -12.45
N LEU A 188 0.07 -10.45 -12.41
CA LEU A 188 -0.16 -11.82 -12.86
C LEU A 188 -1.22 -12.53 -12.01
N SER A 189 -1.15 -12.44 -10.69
CA SER A 189 -2.12 -13.02 -9.77
C SER A 189 -3.51 -12.44 -9.97
N PHE A 190 -3.60 -11.12 -10.14
CA PHE A 190 -4.85 -10.45 -10.45
C PHE A 190 -5.43 -10.92 -11.78
N ARG A 191 -4.60 -11.01 -12.83
CA ARG A 191 -5.02 -11.48 -14.15
C ARG A 191 -5.45 -12.96 -14.10
N ALA A 192 -4.70 -13.79 -13.39
CA ALA A 192 -5.02 -15.20 -13.22
C ALA A 192 -6.41 -15.43 -12.60
N LYS A 193 -6.78 -14.60 -11.62
CA LYS A 193 -8.11 -14.61 -11.00
C LYS A 193 -9.20 -14.28 -12.02
N LEU A 194 -9.00 -13.27 -12.86
CA LEU A 194 -9.96 -12.85 -13.88
C LEU A 194 -10.14 -13.89 -15.00
N ASP A 195 -9.05 -14.54 -15.42
CA ASP A 195 -9.03 -15.50 -16.54
C ASP A 195 -9.30 -16.95 -16.10
N GLY A 196 -9.28 -17.22 -14.79
CA GLY A 196 -9.37 -18.59 -14.28
C GLY A 196 -8.16 -19.44 -14.63
N THR A 197 -6.95 -18.87 -14.62
CA THR A 197 -5.67 -19.53 -14.98
C THR A 197 -4.83 -19.84 -13.72
N PRO A 198 -5.09 -20.95 -13.01
CA PRO A 198 -4.42 -21.27 -11.76
C PRO A 198 -2.90 -21.45 -11.88
N ASP A 199 -2.41 -21.89 -13.04
CA ASP A 199 -0.97 -22.05 -13.27
C ASP A 199 -0.23 -20.71 -13.28
N VAL A 200 -0.85 -19.65 -13.77
CA VAL A 200 -0.30 -18.28 -13.71
C VAL A 200 -0.26 -17.78 -12.28
N ALA A 201 -1.33 -18.03 -11.49
CA ALA A 201 -1.34 -17.69 -10.07
C ALA A 201 -0.22 -18.44 -9.32
N LYS A 202 -0.10 -19.75 -9.54
CA LYS A 202 0.96 -20.59 -8.94
C LYS A 202 2.36 -20.08 -9.28
N PHE A 203 2.59 -19.66 -10.53
CA PHE A 203 3.89 -19.09 -10.95
C PHE A 203 4.18 -17.80 -10.16
N ALA A 204 3.21 -16.87 -10.08
CA ALA A 204 3.36 -15.61 -9.36
C ALA A 204 3.67 -15.83 -7.87
N GLU A 205 2.92 -16.69 -7.20
CA GLU A 205 3.14 -17.05 -5.79
C GLU A 205 4.51 -17.72 -5.58
N THR A 206 4.90 -18.61 -6.51
CA THR A 206 6.20 -19.28 -6.43
C THR A 206 7.35 -18.29 -6.57
N LEU A 207 7.25 -17.33 -7.48
CA LEU A 207 8.28 -16.30 -7.66
C LEU A 207 8.41 -15.39 -6.45
N GLU A 208 7.29 -14.97 -5.85
CA GLU A 208 7.31 -14.19 -4.59
C GLU A 208 8.01 -14.98 -3.47
N GLN A 209 7.64 -16.24 -3.30
CA GLN A 209 8.25 -17.11 -2.29
C GLN A 209 9.75 -17.31 -2.54
N VAL A 210 10.18 -17.48 -3.79
CA VAL A 210 11.60 -17.59 -4.15
C VAL A 210 12.36 -16.32 -3.81
N CYS A 211 11.78 -15.12 -4.02
CA CYS A 211 12.42 -13.88 -3.61
C CYS A 211 12.68 -13.84 -2.10
N VAL A 212 11.67 -14.19 -1.30
CA VAL A 212 11.78 -14.21 0.16
C VAL A 212 12.84 -15.22 0.61
N GLU A 213 12.74 -16.48 0.16
CA GLU A 213 13.65 -17.55 0.55
C GLU A 213 15.11 -17.27 0.12
N THR A 214 15.32 -16.63 -1.04
CA THR A 214 16.65 -16.25 -1.52
C THR A 214 17.27 -15.21 -0.58
N VAL A 215 16.51 -14.19 -0.18
CA VAL A 215 16.97 -13.19 0.81
C VAL A 215 17.25 -13.84 2.17
N GLU A 216 16.37 -14.69 2.67
CA GLU A 216 16.52 -15.41 3.94
C GLU A 216 17.73 -16.33 3.95
N SER A 217 18.12 -16.88 2.79
CA SER A 217 19.34 -17.71 2.66
C SER A 217 20.63 -16.89 2.73
N GLY A 218 20.55 -15.56 2.74
CA GLY A 218 21.71 -14.65 2.75
C GLY A 218 22.14 -14.16 1.36
N GLU A 219 21.47 -14.57 0.29
CA GLU A 219 21.70 -14.08 -1.07
C GLU A 219 20.81 -12.84 -1.31
N MET A 220 21.36 -11.64 -1.13
CA MET A 220 20.60 -10.40 -1.17
C MET A 220 21.36 -9.24 -1.74
N THR A 221 20.65 -8.16 -2.08
CA THR A 221 21.22 -6.90 -2.52
C THR A 221 21.76 -6.07 -1.35
N LYS A 222 22.58 -5.08 -1.66
CA LYS A 222 23.31 -4.29 -0.66
C LYS A 222 22.40 -3.56 0.33
N ASP A 223 21.26 -3.04 -0.11
CA ASP A 223 20.31 -2.32 0.73
C ASP A 223 19.77 -3.18 1.89
N LEU A 224 19.60 -4.48 1.66
CA LEU A 224 19.18 -5.43 2.69
C LEU A 224 20.36 -5.92 3.52
N ALA A 225 21.49 -6.23 2.88
CA ALA A 225 22.66 -6.75 3.56
C ALA A 225 23.20 -5.79 4.65
N ILE A 226 23.25 -4.49 4.36
CA ILE A 226 23.73 -3.50 5.33
C ILE A 226 22.83 -3.34 6.58
N LEU A 227 21.57 -3.81 6.51
CA LEU A 227 20.69 -3.84 7.68
C LEU A 227 21.08 -4.95 8.67
N ILE A 228 21.75 -5.99 8.20
CA ILE A 228 22.26 -7.09 9.03
C ILE A 228 23.59 -6.69 9.65
N SER A 229 24.54 -6.24 8.82
CA SER A 229 25.85 -5.75 9.23
C SER A 229 26.46 -4.89 8.12
N PRO A 230 27.24 -3.84 8.47
CA PRO A 230 27.99 -3.06 7.48
C PRO A 230 28.90 -3.89 6.58
N ASP A 231 29.40 -5.02 7.07
CA ASP A 231 30.31 -5.93 6.38
C ASP A 231 29.62 -7.17 5.79
N ALA A 232 28.27 -7.24 5.83
CA ALA A 232 27.53 -8.37 5.30
C ALA A 232 27.77 -8.53 3.79
N PRO A 233 27.97 -9.76 3.30
CA PRO A 233 28.12 -10.00 1.85
C PRO A 233 26.85 -9.61 1.12
N TRP A 234 27.01 -9.08 -0.08
CA TRP A 234 25.89 -8.69 -0.94
C TRP A 234 26.15 -9.03 -2.41
N LEU A 235 25.10 -9.18 -3.16
CA LEU A 235 25.12 -9.44 -4.60
C LEU A 235 24.92 -8.16 -5.40
N THR A 236 25.50 -8.09 -6.60
CA THR A 236 25.11 -7.11 -7.62
C THR A 236 23.67 -7.37 -8.06
N THR A 237 23.04 -6.42 -8.76
CA THR A 237 21.71 -6.62 -9.34
C THR A 237 21.64 -7.89 -10.19
N GLU A 238 22.61 -8.07 -11.10
CA GLU A 238 22.70 -9.23 -11.97
C GLU A 238 22.90 -10.53 -11.16
N GLY A 239 23.82 -10.52 -10.19
CA GLY A 239 24.07 -11.68 -9.33
C GLY A 239 22.86 -12.08 -8.49
N PHE A 240 22.05 -11.13 -8.06
CA PHE A 240 20.81 -11.42 -7.36
C PHE A 240 19.73 -12.00 -8.30
N LEU A 241 19.59 -11.44 -9.51
CA LEU A 241 18.69 -12.01 -10.53
C LEU A 241 19.08 -13.42 -10.93
N ASP A 242 20.39 -13.72 -11.09
CA ASP A 242 20.90 -15.07 -11.36
C ASP A 242 20.57 -16.03 -10.21
N ALA A 243 20.65 -15.57 -8.95
CA ALA A 243 20.28 -16.37 -7.78
C ALA A 243 18.77 -16.67 -7.76
N LEU A 244 17.94 -15.68 -8.08
CA LEU A 244 16.48 -15.86 -8.19
C LEU A 244 16.13 -16.85 -9.31
N ASP A 245 16.71 -16.71 -10.51
CA ASP A 245 16.43 -17.63 -11.62
C ASP A 245 16.82 -19.07 -11.24
N ARG A 246 18.02 -19.27 -10.72
CA ARG A 246 18.48 -20.58 -10.26
C ARG A 246 17.53 -21.21 -9.24
N ASN A 247 17.06 -20.45 -8.26
CA ASN A 247 16.18 -20.94 -7.21
C ASN A 247 14.76 -21.17 -7.72
N LEU A 248 14.27 -20.32 -8.65
CA LEU A 248 12.98 -20.48 -9.32
C LEU A 248 12.95 -21.78 -10.14
N GLN A 249 13.98 -22.03 -10.96
CA GLN A 249 14.07 -23.25 -11.78
C GLN A 249 14.03 -24.52 -10.89
N LYS A 250 14.74 -24.51 -9.76
CA LYS A 250 14.70 -25.63 -8.81
C LYS A 250 13.30 -25.86 -8.24
N LYS A 251 12.60 -24.79 -7.90
CA LYS A 251 11.28 -24.87 -7.29
C LYS A 251 10.22 -25.30 -8.30
N MET A 252 10.31 -24.81 -9.54
CA MET A 252 9.42 -25.20 -10.63
C MET A 252 9.63 -26.64 -11.09
N ALA A 253 10.83 -27.18 -10.99
CA ALA A 253 11.10 -28.58 -11.31
C ALA A 253 10.38 -29.58 -10.37
N ALA A 254 9.85 -29.10 -9.26
CA ALA A 254 9.09 -29.91 -8.29
C ALA A 254 7.55 -29.75 -8.46
N TRP A 255 7.07 -29.11 -9.50
CA TRP A 255 5.65 -28.86 -9.76
C TRP A 255 4.87 -30.08 -10.25
#